data_5b76cbd4dd19a87a611595cfba65cc88
#
_entry.id   5b76cbd4dd19a87a611595cfba65cc88
#
_cell.length_a   1.000
_cell.length_b   1.000
_cell.length_c   1.000
_cell.angle_alpha   90.00
_cell.angle_beta   90.00
_cell.angle_gamma   90.00
#
_symmetry.space_group_name_H-M   'P 1'
#
loop_
_entity.id
_entity.type
_entity.pdbx_description
1 polymer ?
#
loop_
_entity_poly.entity_id
_entity_poly.type
_entity_poly.pdbx_seq_one_letter_code
_entity_poly.pdbx_strand_id
1 'polypeptide(L)'
;ILAENIDVSGTVQSRCTVNVDTPGIYGNPNAYTLTTAPASAGQVPIVRFDVTLANAYFAQISYPTAFTSSPSLPDTVAWTGAVTVVQTSSSDMSGYHAASTTSGSMRQYALTIAGTTWFDATSIATYGGGQNKAFPGGAYKAVVLAQCIAQ
;
A
#
# COMPACT_ATOMS: atom_id res chain seq x y z
N ILE A 1 4.18 61.85 14.93
CA ILE A 1 4.78 60.55 14.57
C ILE A 1 3.93 59.86 13.53
N LEU A 2 4.56 59.46 12.47
CA LEU A 2 3.92 58.65 11.43
C LEU A 2 4.43 57.22 11.55
N ALA A 3 3.49 56.31 11.47
CA ALA A 3 3.78 54.87 11.47
C ALA A 3 3.17 54.19 10.27
N GLU A 4 3.88 53.29 9.64
CA GLU A 4 3.39 52.48 8.53
C GLU A 4 3.48 51.02 8.91
N ASN A 5 2.49 50.26 8.48
CA ASN A 5 2.51 48.83 8.59
C ASN A 5 3.09 48.23 7.30
N ILE A 6 4.03 47.35 7.46
CA ILE A 6 4.66 46.64 6.35
C ILE A 6 4.29 45.19 6.47
N ASP A 7 3.61 44.66 5.46
CA ASP A 7 3.21 43.25 5.42
C ASP A 7 4.44 42.40 5.10
N VAL A 8 4.59 41.33 5.85
CA VAL A 8 5.54 40.26 5.56
C VAL A 8 4.72 39.00 5.31
N SER A 9 4.70 38.58 4.07
CA SER A 9 3.92 37.42 3.68
C SER A 9 4.80 36.25 3.30
N GLY A 10 4.26 35.05 3.47
CA GLY A 10 4.94 33.82 3.10
C GLY A 10 3.92 32.75 2.83
N THR A 11 4.31 31.76 2.05
CA THR A 11 3.50 30.60 1.75
C THR A 11 4.25 29.35 2.14
N VAL A 12 3.59 28.48 2.91
CA VAL A 12 4.11 27.16 3.24
C VAL A 12 3.35 26.15 2.41
N GLN A 13 4.07 25.41 1.58
CA GLN A 13 3.49 24.36 0.78
C GLN A 13 3.69 23.01 1.45
N SER A 14 2.61 22.26 1.48
CA SER A 14 2.63 20.89 1.96
C SER A 14 2.61 19.93 0.79
N ARG A 15 3.30 18.80 0.94
CA ARG A 15 3.40 17.79 -0.11
C ARG A 15 3.35 16.40 0.50
N CYS A 16 2.65 15.52 -0.17
CA CYS A 16 2.72 14.09 0.06
C CYS A 16 3.07 13.38 -1.25
N THR A 17 4.12 12.60 -1.25
CA THR A 17 4.54 11.80 -2.41
C THR A 17 4.48 10.32 -2.08
N VAL A 18 4.11 9.52 -3.08
CA VAL A 18 4.02 8.06 -2.98
C VAL A 18 5.03 7.46 -3.92
N ASN A 19 5.88 6.58 -3.40
CA ASN A 19 6.95 5.94 -4.16
C ASN A 19 6.93 4.43 -3.94
N VAL A 20 7.28 3.68 -4.97
CA VAL A 20 7.52 2.24 -4.81
C VAL A 20 8.90 2.06 -4.21
N ASP A 21 8.95 1.46 -3.03
CA ASP A 21 10.22 1.11 -2.38
C ASP A 21 10.69 -0.27 -2.83
N THR A 22 9.81 -1.24 -2.81
CA THR A 22 10.09 -2.62 -3.22
C THR A 22 8.93 -3.15 -4.05
N PRO A 23 9.17 -3.66 -5.27
CA PRO A 23 8.12 -4.28 -6.06
C PRO A 23 7.70 -5.62 -5.47
N GLY A 24 6.47 -6.04 -5.71
CA GLY A 24 5.96 -7.33 -5.28
C GLY A 24 6.25 -8.43 -6.30
N ILE A 25 6.40 -9.65 -5.79
CA ILE A 25 6.55 -10.86 -6.60
C ILE A 25 5.67 -11.94 -6.00
N TYR A 26 4.90 -12.63 -6.83
CA TYR A 26 4.18 -13.82 -6.39
C TYR A 26 5.04 -15.06 -6.51
N GLY A 27 5.14 -15.79 -5.40
CA GLY A 27 5.61 -17.17 -5.40
C GLY A 27 4.45 -18.12 -5.64
N ASN A 28 4.75 -19.30 -6.16
CA ASN A 28 3.77 -20.35 -6.45
C ASN A 28 4.15 -21.64 -5.71
N PRO A 29 3.83 -21.72 -4.40
CA PRO A 29 4.25 -22.85 -3.57
C PRO A 29 3.53 -24.15 -3.92
N ASN A 30 2.37 -24.07 -4.52
CA ASN A 30 1.58 -25.18 -5.03
C ASN A 30 0.75 -24.72 -6.22
N ALA A 31 0.11 -25.67 -6.88
CA ALA A 31 -0.58 -25.40 -8.16
C ALA A 31 -1.74 -24.38 -8.06
N TYR A 32 -2.32 -24.20 -6.89
CA TYR A 32 -3.50 -23.36 -6.70
C TYR A 32 -3.25 -22.08 -5.89
N THR A 33 -1.99 -21.78 -5.56
CA THR A 33 -1.67 -20.61 -4.71
C THR A 33 -0.63 -19.72 -5.36
N LEU A 34 -0.92 -18.41 -5.37
CA LEU A 34 0.05 -17.36 -5.62
C LEU A 34 0.11 -16.48 -4.38
N THR A 35 1.30 -16.25 -3.85
CA THR A 35 1.50 -15.53 -2.60
C THR A 35 2.72 -14.64 -2.63
N THR A 36 2.64 -13.50 -1.95
CA THR A 36 3.80 -12.61 -1.77
C THR A 36 4.73 -13.09 -0.65
N ALA A 37 4.41 -14.18 0.04
CA ALA A 37 5.19 -14.67 1.18
C ALA A 37 6.62 -15.03 0.77
N PRO A 38 7.66 -14.48 1.44
CA PRO A 38 9.05 -14.77 1.12
C PRO A 38 9.42 -16.24 1.27
N ALA A 39 8.82 -16.96 2.22
CA ALA A 39 9.02 -18.40 2.42
C ALA A 39 8.59 -19.22 1.20
N SER A 40 7.75 -18.69 0.34
CA SER A 40 7.27 -19.33 -0.89
C SER A 40 7.89 -18.71 -2.15
N ALA A 41 9.05 -18.11 -2.02
CA ALA A 41 9.75 -17.40 -3.08
C ALA A 41 8.99 -16.15 -3.60
N GLY A 42 8.10 -15.59 -2.79
CA GLY A 42 7.44 -14.32 -3.05
C GLY A 42 8.26 -13.14 -2.53
N GLN A 43 7.81 -11.95 -2.86
CA GLN A 43 8.36 -10.70 -2.32
C GLN A 43 7.21 -9.77 -1.99
N VAL A 44 7.15 -9.31 -0.76
CA VAL A 44 6.12 -8.38 -0.32
C VAL A 44 6.39 -6.99 -0.91
N PRO A 45 5.45 -6.38 -1.62
CA PRO A 45 5.62 -5.02 -2.09
C PRO A 45 5.59 -4.04 -0.92
N ILE A 46 6.47 -3.03 -1.00
CA ILE A 46 6.56 -1.96 -0.01
C ILE A 46 6.41 -0.63 -0.73
N VAL A 47 5.50 0.20 -0.22
CA VAL A 47 5.25 1.55 -0.70
C VAL A 47 5.69 2.55 0.37
N ARG A 48 6.27 3.64 -0.06
CA ARG A 48 6.77 4.70 0.81
C ARG A 48 5.96 5.98 0.60
N PHE A 49 5.50 6.55 1.70
CA PHE A 49 4.83 7.84 1.72
C PHE A 49 5.75 8.87 2.36
N ASP A 50 6.06 9.91 1.61
CA ASP A 50 6.88 11.02 2.10
C ASP A 50 5.98 12.25 2.26
N VAL A 51 5.78 12.69 3.49
CA VAL A 51 5.06 13.91 3.81
C VAL A 51 6.08 14.98 4.18
N THR A 52 6.17 16.00 3.35
CA THR A 52 6.99 17.17 3.62
C THR A 52 6.08 18.30 4.08
N LEU A 53 6.48 19.01 5.13
CA LEU A 53 5.69 20.08 5.73
C LEU A 53 4.40 19.61 6.40
N ALA A 54 3.91 20.44 7.29
CA ALA A 54 2.91 20.06 8.29
C ALA A 54 1.49 20.22 7.77
N ASN A 55 1.06 19.37 6.88
CA ASN A 55 -0.36 19.15 6.62
C ASN A 55 -0.71 17.70 6.91
N ALA A 56 -1.99 17.49 7.18
CA ALA A 56 -2.50 16.16 7.42
C ALA A 56 -2.95 15.53 6.11
N TYR A 57 -2.55 14.27 5.92
CA TYR A 57 -2.92 13.47 4.76
C TYR A 57 -3.45 12.12 5.20
N PHE A 58 -4.18 11.46 4.30
CA PHE A 58 -4.51 10.06 4.42
C PHE A 58 -3.68 9.25 3.43
N ALA A 59 -3.06 8.19 3.90
CA ALA A 59 -2.49 7.15 3.05
C ALA A 59 -3.54 6.07 2.87
N GLN A 60 -3.93 5.80 1.63
CA GLN A 60 -4.85 4.73 1.30
C GLN A 60 -4.11 3.67 0.51
N ILE A 61 -4.06 2.45 1.03
CA ILE A 61 -3.40 1.32 0.41
C ILE A 61 -4.40 0.18 0.30
N SER A 62 -4.52 -0.37 -0.91
CA SER A 62 -5.39 -1.52 -1.17
C SER A 62 -4.57 -2.69 -1.69
N TYR A 63 -4.66 -3.84 -1.03
CA TYR A 63 -4.08 -5.06 -1.58
C TYR A 63 -4.95 -5.56 -2.74
N PRO A 64 -4.38 -6.34 -3.69
CA PRO A 64 -5.12 -6.76 -4.86
C PRO A 64 -6.30 -7.69 -4.53
N THR A 65 -7.37 -7.54 -5.28
CA THR A 65 -8.55 -8.41 -5.25
C THR A 65 -8.90 -8.96 -6.64
N ALA A 66 -8.05 -8.69 -7.62
CA ALA A 66 -8.16 -9.20 -8.98
C ALA A 66 -6.81 -9.10 -9.69
N PHE A 67 -6.59 -9.95 -10.67
CA PHE A 67 -5.45 -9.79 -11.57
C PHE A 67 -5.74 -8.70 -12.59
N THR A 68 -4.75 -7.84 -12.85
CA THR A 68 -4.81 -6.86 -13.95
C THR A 68 -4.41 -7.49 -15.27
N SER A 69 -3.66 -8.57 -15.22
CA SER A 69 -3.25 -9.35 -16.39
C SER A 69 -3.04 -10.80 -15.96
N SER A 70 -3.61 -11.72 -16.72
CA SER A 70 -3.48 -13.15 -16.47
C SER A 70 -3.90 -13.95 -17.70
N PRO A 71 -3.56 -15.24 -17.77
CA PRO A 71 -4.25 -16.15 -18.70
C PRO A 71 -5.75 -16.18 -18.42
N SER A 72 -6.51 -16.77 -19.34
CA SER A 72 -7.95 -17.01 -19.12
C SER A 72 -8.14 -17.92 -17.91
N LEU A 73 -9.00 -17.50 -16.97
CA LEU A 73 -9.24 -18.23 -15.73
C LEU A 73 -10.69 -18.76 -15.74
N PRO A 74 -10.90 -20.06 -16.04
CA PRO A 74 -12.25 -20.64 -16.07
C PRO A 74 -12.87 -20.81 -14.69
N ASP A 75 -12.09 -20.70 -13.61
CA ASP A 75 -12.58 -20.82 -12.24
C ASP A 75 -12.38 -19.54 -11.45
N THR A 76 -12.97 -19.48 -10.27
CA THR A 76 -12.89 -18.30 -9.39
C THR A 76 -11.56 -18.23 -8.67
N VAL A 77 -11.17 -17.01 -8.31
CA VAL A 77 -9.96 -16.73 -7.49
C VAL A 77 -10.41 -16.07 -6.21
N ALA A 78 -10.02 -16.65 -5.08
CA ALA A 78 -10.21 -16.04 -3.77
C ALA A 78 -8.97 -15.25 -3.38
N TRP A 79 -9.18 -14.06 -2.83
CA TRP A 79 -8.12 -13.15 -2.44
C TRP A 79 -8.14 -12.90 -0.94
N THR A 80 -6.96 -12.94 -0.33
CA THR A 80 -6.74 -12.46 1.03
C THR A 80 -5.50 -11.58 1.05
N GLY A 81 -5.39 -10.72 2.03
CA GLY A 81 -4.24 -9.84 2.13
C GLY A 81 -4.27 -9.02 3.42
N ALA A 82 -3.22 -8.25 3.60
CA ALA A 82 -3.06 -7.34 4.72
C ALA A 82 -2.17 -6.17 4.33
N VAL A 83 -2.41 -5.04 4.99
CA VAL A 83 -1.56 -3.85 4.90
C VAL A 83 -1.05 -3.55 6.30
N THR A 84 0.26 -3.37 6.44
CA THR A 84 0.88 -3.04 7.73
C THR A 84 1.92 -1.94 7.56
N VAL A 85 2.16 -1.21 8.64
CA VAL A 85 3.26 -0.24 8.72
C VAL A 85 4.55 -1.00 9.02
N VAL A 86 5.50 -0.92 8.11
CA VAL A 86 6.80 -1.62 8.25
C VAL A 86 7.78 -0.78 9.07
N GLN A 87 7.79 0.52 8.79
CA GLN A 87 8.77 1.44 9.37
C GLN A 87 8.26 2.87 9.28
N THR A 88 8.69 3.69 10.23
CA THR A 88 8.52 5.14 10.21
C THR A 88 9.88 5.81 10.43
N SER A 89 10.03 7.04 9.94
CA SER A 89 11.29 7.77 10.04
C SER A 89 11.52 8.41 11.42
N SER A 90 10.50 8.42 12.28
CA SER A 90 10.58 9.01 13.61
C SER A 90 9.78 8.21 14.62
N SER A 91 10.27 8.15 15.87
CA SER A 91 9.55 7.53 16.99
C SER A 91 8.23 8.24 17.33
N ASP A 92 8.11 9.52 16.98
CA ASP A 92 6.86 10.27 17.17
C ASP A 92 5.71 9.75 16.30
N MET A 93 6.02 8.91 15.32
CA MET A 93 5.06 8.32 14.38
C MET A 93 4.58 6.95 14.83
N SER A 94 4.85 6.55 16.06
CA SER A 94 4.50 5.21 16.57
C SER A 94 2.99 4.92 16.54
N GLY A 95 2.14 5.95 16.61
CA GLY A 95 0.69 5.82 16.54
C GLY A 95 0.14 5.45 15.16
N TYR A 96 0.99 5.43 14.13
CA TYR A 96 0.57 5.12 12.75
C TYR A 96 0.39 3.62 12.49
N HIS A 97 0.65 2.76 13.47
CA HIS A 97 0.57 1.31 13.28
C HIS A 97 -0.85 0.77 13.11
N ALA A 98 -1.87 1.57 13.41
CA ALA A 98 -3.25 1.17 13.26
C ALA A 98 -3.93 1.95 12.14
N ALA A 99 -4.67 1.24 11.27
CA ALA A 99 -5.49 1.88 10.26
C ALA A 99 -6.64 2.64 10.90
N SER A 100 -6.89 3.86 10.44
CA SER A 100 -8.02 4.67 10.91
C SER A 100 -9.34 4.23 10.28
N THR A 101 -9.29 3.67 9.08
CA THR A 101 -10.46 3.21 8.34
C THR A 101 -10.12 1.98 7.51
N THR A 102 -11.05 1.05 7.44
CA THR A 102 -10.95 -0.17 6.64
C THR A 102 -12.18 -0.28 5.75
N SER A 103 -11.96 -0.50 4.46
CA SER A 103 -13.04 -0.69 3.49
C SER A 103 -12.61 -1.73 2.44
N GLY A 104 -13.14 -2.93 2.53
CA GLY A 104 -12.73 -4.04 1.67
C GLY A 104 -11.23 -4.32 1.81
N SER A 105 -10.50 -4.28 0.72
CA SER A 105 -9.04 -4.44 0.71
C SER A 105 -8.27 -3.15 1.05
N MET A 106 -8.96 -2.02 1.16
CA MET A 106 -8.35 -0.72 1.44
C MET A 106 -8.17 -0.51 2.93
N ARG A 107 -7.00 0.00 3.28
CA ARG A 107 -6.67 0.48 4.62
C ARG A 107 -6.26 1.94 4.52
N GLN A 108 -6.81 2.77 5.40
CA GLN A 108 -6.51 4.19 5.45
C GLN A 108 -5.77 4.52 6.74
N TYR A 109 -4.70 5.26 6.61
CA TYR A 109 -3.88 5.71 7.74
C TYR A 109 -3.80 7.23 7.75
N ALA A 110 -3.97 7.83 8.91
CA ALA A 110 -3.81 9.28 9.05
C ALA A 110 -2.34 9.64 9.21
N LEU A 111 -1.79 10.41 8.28
CA LEU A 111 -0.42 10.89 8.29
C LEU A 111 -0.44 12.36 8.75
N THR A 112 -0.13 12.59 10.02
CA THR A 112 -0.26 13.91 10.65
C THR A 112 1.08 14.56 10.99
N ILE A 113 2.18 13.87 10.74
CA ILE A 113 3.54 14.34 11.06
C ILE A 113 4.37 14.29 9.79
N ALA A 114 5.16 15.34 9.55
CA ALA A 114 6.11 15.34 8.43
C ALA A 114 7.14 14.23 8.63
N GLY A 115 7.43 13.48 7.58
CA GLY A 115 8.35 12.36 7.61
C GLY A 115 7.99 11.29 6.62
N THR A 116 8.57 10.13 6.79
CA THR A 116 8.42 9.00 5.86
C THR A 116 7.80 7.80 6.57
N THR A 117 6.85 7.17 5.92
CA THR A 117 6.20 5.94 6.40
C THR A 117 6.24 4.89 5.29
N TRP A 118 6.66 3.69 5.66
CA TRP A 118 6.69 2.53 4.76
C TRP A 118 5.58 1.57 5.11
N PHE A 119 4.81 1.17 4.11
CA PHE A 119 3.74 0.19 4.24
C PHE A 119 4.04 -1.02 3.39
N ASP A 120 3.78 -2.22 3.90
CA ASP A 120 3.73 -3.41 3.08
C ASP A 120 2.27 -3.80 2.78
N ALA A 121 2.08 -4.51 1.67
CA ALA A 121 0.77 -5.03 1.29
C ALA A 121 0.94 -6.48 0.83
N THR A 122 0.62 -7.40 1.72
CA THR A 122 0.64 -8.82 1.39
C THR A 122 -0.62 -9.22 0.63
N SER A 123 -0.51 -10.21 -0.23
CA SER A 123 -1.68 -10.81 -0.87
C SER A 123 -1.47 -12.28 -1.20
N ILE A 124 -2.56 -13.02 -1.16
CA ILE A 124 -2.63 -14.43 -1.51
C ILE A 124 -3.83 -14.63 -2.42
N ALA A 125 -3.60 -15.25 -3.57
CA ALA A 125 -4.64 -15.66 -4.50
C ALA A 125 -4.75 -17.17 -4.50
N THR A 126 -5.95 -17.69 -4.29
CA THR A 126 -6.24 -19.14 -4.29
C THR A 126 -7.22 -19.46 -5.41
N TYR A 127 -6.82 -20.37 -6.29
CA TYR A 127 -7.59 -20.74 -7.46
C TYR A 127 -8.59 -21.86 -7.19
N GLY A 128 -9.81 -21.64 -7.61
CA GLY A 128 -10.84 -22.67 -7.65
C GLY A 128 -11.18 -23.35 -6.33
N GLY A 129 -10.97 -22.65 -5.21
CA GLY A 129 -11.22 -23.23 -3.89
C GLY A 129 -10.08 -24.10 -3.34
N GLY A 130 -8.97 -24.21 -4.04
CA GLY A 130 -7.76 -24.88 -3.53
C GLY A 130 -7.51 -26.27 -4.13
N GLN A 131 -7.47 -27.30 -3.30
CA GLN A 131 -7.05 -28.65 -3.67
C GLN A 131 -7.63 -29.14 -5.00
N ASN A 132 -6.81 -29.82 -5.78
CA ASN A 132 -7.14 -30.38 -7.09
C ASN A 132 -7.39 -29.35 -8.18
N LYS A 133 -7.11 -28.10 -7.93
CA LYS A 133 -7.15 -27.02 -8.91
C LYS A 133 -5.72 -26.55 -9.20
N ALA A 134 -5.54 -25.98 -10.38
CA ALA A 134 -4.26 -25.46 -10.79
C ALA A 134 -4.46 -24.17 -11.58
N PHE A 135 -3.72 -23.14 -11.22
CA PHE A 135 -3.63 -21.95 -12.05
C PHE A 135 -3.14 -22.34 -13.46
N PRO A 136 -3.80 -21.87 -14.53
CA PRO A 136 -3.25 -22.03 -15.88
C PRO A 136 -1.84 -21.47 -15.98
N GLY A 137 -0.99 -22.13 -16.78
CA GLY A 137 0.38 -21.67 -17.01
C GLY A 137 0.40 -20.31 -17.68
N GLY A 138 1.33 -19.46 -17.26
CA GLY A 138 1.50 -18.14 -17.84
C GLY A 138 1.89 -17.10 -16.81
N ALA A 139 1.86 -15.83 -17.22
CA ALA A 139 2.23 -14.71 -16.38
C ALA A 139 1.01 -14.09 -15.71
N TYR A 140 1.16 -13.77 -14.44
CA TYR A 140 0.12 -13.15 -13.62
C TYR A 140 0.61 -11.82 -13.07
N LYS A 141 -0.27 -10.83 -13.09
CA LYS A 141 0.02 -9.51 -12.55
C LYS A 141 -1.18 -8.97 -11.80
N ALA A 142 -0.94 -8.48 -10.60
CA ALA A 142 -1.91 -7.73 -9.80
C ALA A 142 -1.26 -6.43 -9.34
N VAL A 143 -2.06 -5.48 -8.90
CA VAL A 143 -1.59 -4.14 -8.54
C VAL A 143 -2.04 -3.82 -7.12
N VAL A 144 -1.09 -3.35 -6.30
CA VAL A 144 -1.39 -2.65 -5.05
C VAL A 144 -1.65 -1.19 -5.40
N LEU A 145 -2.83 -0.70 -5.03
CA LEU A 145 -3.16 0.71 -5.22
C LEU A 145 -2.74 1.48 -3.98
N ALA A 146 -1.94 2.52 -4.17
CA ALA A 146 -1.51 3.39 -3.09
C ALA A 146 -1.67 4.84 -3.50
N GLN A 147 -2.35 5.62 -2.65
CA GLN A 147 -2.57 7.04 -2.93
C GLN A 147 -2.55 7.86 -1.66
N CYS A 148 -2.17 9.12 -1.80
CA CYS A 148 -2.16 10.09 -0.72
C CYS A 148 -3.26 11.12 -0.96
N ILE A 149 -4.10 11.32 0.04
CA ILE A 149 -5.25 12.24 -0.05
C ILE A 149 -5.12 13.27 1.06
N ALA A 150 -5.29 14.55 0.74
CA ALA A 150 -5.32 15.61 1.76
C ALA A 150 -6.56 15.44 2.65
N GLN A 151 -6.35 15.65 3.94
CA GLN A 151 -7.43 15.63 4.93
C GLN A 151 -8.29 16.89 4.87
#